data_6c3e59ac00c1db69a947da02042244c9
#
_entry.id   6c3e59ac00c1db69a947da02042244c9
#
_cell.length_a   1.000
_cell.length_b   1.000
_cell.length_c   1.000
_cell.angle_alpha   90.00
_cell.angle_beta   90.00
_cell.angle_gamma   90.00
#
_symmetry.space_group_name_H-M   'P 1'
#
loop_
_entity.id
_entity.type
_entity.pdbx_description
1 polymer ?
#
loop_
_entity_poly.entity_id
_entity_poly.type
_entity_poly.pdbx_seq_one_letter_code
_entity_poly.pdbx_strand_id
1 'polypeptide(L)'
;MSEITLLAEVTAFLRQPHGQFIAGQREAGRGAPFAVINPATGQAIAEVTAADSDQADRAMESARQAFSQWREMPTLARGALLLKLADTLAEHREALAQLESLCSGKTITLARMLELDQSVAFLRYFAGWAGKVTGETLDVSLPSMAGEKYTAFTRRQPLGVVVGIVPWNFSIMIAIWKLAAALVCGCTIVLKPSEYTPLTLLRVAELAKAVGIPDGVINVVNGAGGEIAQRLITHPACAKVSFTGSVATGEKVQQSASASGKRVTLELGGKNAALFLDDLTPEAMVNGIIEAGYLNQGQICAAAERFYLPQVKLDAVLALLKDKLSAFAPGSPLDERTLMGPLANRQQYDKVLRLIQTARDEGDTIVCGGEALPGEGYFLQPTAVKVRSEESTLMREETFGPVCSFIGYRSEEEALARMNASPYGLAASVWSDNIRQALRYSEAIEAGIVWVNMHTFLDPAVPFGGMKGSGIGREFGSAFIDDYTELKSVMVRY
;
A
#
# COMPACT_ATOMS: atom_id res chain seq x y z
N MET A 1 33.04 7.26 0.41
CA MET A 1 31.77 7.70 -0.20
C MET A 1 30.77 7.79 0.92
N SER A 2 30.21 8.97 1.16
CA SER A 2 29.51 9.22 2.43
C SER A 2 28.05 8.80 2.32
N GLU A 3 27.67 7.76 3.06
CA GLU A 3 26.28 7.61 3.48
C GLU A 3 25.78 8.90 4.14
N ILE A 4 24.49 9.18 4.01
CA ILE A 4 23.87 10.31 4.71
C ILE A 4 24.05 10.09 6.21
N THR A 5 24.55 11.11 6.90
CA THR A 5 24.60 11.10 8.36
C THR A 5 23.18 11.18 8.92
N LEU A 6 22.85 10.27 9.85
CA LEU A 6 21.55 10.30 10.51
C LEU A 6 21.37 11.60 11.29
N LEU A 7 20.19 12.19 11.18
CA LEU A 7 19.81 13.34 11.99
C LEU A 7 19.83 12.99 13.50
N ALA A 8 20.21 13.95 14.31
CA ALA A 8 20.26 13.76 15.77
C ALA A 8 18.90 13.32 16.35
N GLU A 9 17.80 13.86 15.82
CA GLU A 9 16.44 13.48 16.24
C GLU A 9 16.09 12.02 15.86
N VAL A 10 16.55 11.51 14.72
CA VAL A 10 16.38 10.10 14.33
C VAL A 10 17.14 9.20 15.29
N THR A 11 18.41 9.52 15.55
CA THR A 11 19.24 8.76 16.49
C THR A 11 18.65 8.77 17.90
N ALA A 12 18.15 9.92 18.36
CA ALA A 12 17.51 10.05 19.67
C ALA A 12 16.19 9.24 19.73
N PHE A 13 15.41 9.25 18.65
CA PHE A 13 14.17 8.47 18.57
C PHE A 13 14.44 6.98 18.64
N LEU A 14 15.40 6.46 17.88
CA LEU A 14 15.74 5.02 17.86
C LEU A 14 16.18 4.48 19.23
N ARG A 15 16.77 5.34 20.10
CA ARG A 15 17.22 4.94 21.43
C ARG A 15 16.12 4.92 22.50
N GLN A 16 14.91 5.42 22.17
CA GLN A 16 13.80 5.43 23.11
C GLN A 16 13.14 4.06 23.18
N PRO A 17 12.50 3.69 24.30
CA PRO A 17 11.65 2.52 24.34
C PRO A 17 10.41 2.75 23.48
N HIS A 18 10.04 1.76 22.69
CA HIS A 18 8.87 1.81 21.82
C HIS A 18 7.81 0.80 22.27
N GLY A 19 6.56 1.21 22.17
CA GLY A 19 5.39 0.39 22.50
C GLY A 19 4.21 0.82 21.66
N GLN A 20 3.19 1.41 22.30
CA GLN A 20 1.93 1.83 21.69
C GLN A 20 1.79 3.35 21.70
N PHE A 21 0.88 3.85 20.86
CA PHE A 21 0.36 5.21 20.96
C PHE A 21 -1.16 5.13 21.11
N ILE A 22 -1.64 5.34 22.35
CA ILE A 22 -3.06 5.16 22.73
C ILE A 22 -3.54 6.41 23.44
N ALA A 23 -4.73 6.88 23.12
CA ALA A 23 -5.35 8.07 23.74
C ALA A 23 -4.41 9.29 23.76
N GLY A 24 -3.67 9.49 22.67
CA GLY A 24 -2.72 10.60 22.55
C GLY A 24 -1.44 10.45 23.36
N GLN A 25 -1.14 9.29 23.93
CA GLN A 25 0.04 9.05 24.79
C GLN A 25 0.87 7.87 24.28
N ARG A 26 2.20 8.01 24.41
CA ARG A 26 3.08 6.84 24.32
C ARG A 26 2.87 5.95 25.55
N GLU A 27 2.80 4.67 25.33
CA GLU A 27 2.78 3.66 26.41
C GLU A 27 3.78 2.56 26.11
N ALA A 28 4.42 2.05 27.16
CA ALA A 28 5.16 0.81 27.06
C ALA A 28 4.23 -0.34 26.70
N GLY A 29 4.66 -1.23 25.79
CA GLY A 29 3.92 -2.45 25.52
C GLY A 29 3.91 -3.39 26.75
N ARG A 30 2.97 -4.33 26.77
CA ARG A 30 2.83 -5.35 27.81
C ARG A 30 2.96 -6.77 27.28
N GLY A 31 3.04 -6.92 25.93
CA GLY A 31 3.27 -8.19 25.27
C GLY A 31 4.75 -8.52 25.11
N ALA A 32 5.07 -9.44 24.19
CA ALA A 32 6.44 -9.84 23.91
C ALA A 32 7.20 -8.74 23.14
N PRO A 33 8.47 -8.47 23.48
CA PRO A 33 9.30 -7.55 22.70
C PRO A 33 9.70 -8.20 21.37
N PHE A 34 9.92 -7.36 20.35
CA PHE A 34 10.47 -7.75 19.07
C PHE A 34 11.44 -6.69 18.53
N ALA A 35 12.47 -7.13 17.84
CA ALA A 35 13.47 -6.25 17.26
C ALA A 35 13.01 -5.70 15.91
N VAL A 36 13.26 -4.42 15.67
CA VAL A 36 13.20 -3.80 14.34
C VAL A 36 14.57 -3.91 13.72
N ILE A 37 14.67 -4.60 12.60
CA ILE A 37 15.93 -4.92 11.93
C ILE A 37 16.18 -3.95 10.78
N ASN A 38 17.40 -3.43 10.69
CA ASN A 38 17.85 -2.75 9.49
C ASN A 38 18.19 -3.81 8.41
N PRO A 39 17.44 -3.89 7.31
CA PRO A 39 17.64 -4.91 6.31
C PRO A 39 18.97 -4.78 5.55
N ALA A 40 19.62 -3.62 5.58
CA ALA A 40 20.94 -3.42 4.98
C ALA A 40 22.08 -4.06 5.78
N THR A 41 21.89 -4.23 7.10
CA THR A 41 22.95 -4.77 7.98
C THR A 41 22.56 -6.07 8.68
N GLY A 42 21.27 -6.44 8.66
CA GLY A 42 20.76 -7.56 9.48
C GLY A 42 20.73 -7.28 10.98
N GLN A 43 21.09 -6.06 11.41
CA GLN A 43 21.21 -5.67 12.81
C GLN A 43 19.95 -5.03 13.36
N ALA A 44 19.65 -5.21 14.63
CA ALA A 44 18.58 -4.52 15.32
C ALA A 44 18.92 -3.03 15.49
N ILE A 45 17.96 -2.16 15.14
CA ILE A 45 18.06 -0.69 15.29
C ILE A 45 17.20 -0.16 16.44
N ALA A 46 16.18 -0.91 16.84
CA ALA A 46 15.32 -0.60 17.96
C ALA A 46 14.62 -1.88 18.45
N GLU A 47 14.05 -1.80 19.64
CA GLU A 47 13.15 -2.81 20.20
C GLU A 47 11.75 -2.20 20.40
N VAL A 48 10.72 -2.93 20.03
CA VAL A 48 9.32 -2.55 20.25
C VAL A 48 8.67 -3.63 21.11
N THR A 49 8.05 -3.22 22.22
CA THR A 49 7.25 -4.15 23.01
C THR A 49 5.82 -4.18 22.47
N ALA A 50 5.33 -5.35 22.11
CA ALA A 50 3.98 -5.56 21.58
C ALA A 50 2.90 -5.14 22.59
N ALA A 51 1.69 -4.86 22.08
CA ALA A 51 0.51 -4.73 22.92
C ALA A 51 0.09 -6.09 23.47
N ASP A 52 -0.56 -6.07 24.62
CA ASP A 52 -1.43 -7.15 25.07
C ASP A 52 -2.90 -6.92 24.64
N SER A 53 -3.78 -7.87 24.94
CA SER A 53 -5.21 -7.78 24.62
C SER A 53 -5.89 -6.58 25.26
N ASP A 54 -5.52 -6.23 26.50
CA ASP A 54 -6.09 -5.08 27.23
C ASP A 54 -5.70 -3.75 26.58
N GLN A 55 -4.46 -3.64 26.09
CA GLN A 55 -4.01 -2.45 25.36
C GLN A 55 -4.74 -2.32 24.00
N ALA A 56 -4.96 -3.42 23.30
CA ALA A 56 -5.74 -3.41 22.07
C ALA A 56 -7.19 -2.96 22.33
N ASP A 57 -7.83 -3.47 23.38
CA ASP A 57 -9.20 -3.07 23.77
C ASP A 57 -9.25 -1.59 24.20
N ARG A 58 -8.27 -1.11 24.96
CA ARG A 58 -8.20 0.31 25.35
C ARG A 58 -8.02 1.23 24.15
N ALA A 59 -7.24 0.85 23.14
CA ALA A 59 -7.11 1.60 21.90
C ALA A 59 -8.45 1.71 21.16
N MET A 60 -9.19 0.60 21.06
CA MET A 60 -10.51 0.57 20.44
C MET A 60 -11.53 1.41 21.22
N GLU A 61 -11.52 1.33 22.54
CA GLU A 61 -12.40 2.10 23.40
C GLU A 61 -12.07 3.60 23.37
N SER A 62 -10.78 3.95 23.36
CA SER A 62 -10.32 5.34 23.17
C SER A 62 -10.83 5.92 21.85
N ALA A 63 -10.69 5.15 20.75
CA ALA A 63 -11.19 5.56 19.45
C ALA A 63 -12.73 5.72 19.44
N ARG A 64 -13.46 4.83 20.11
CA ARG A 64 -14.92 4.91 20.24
C ARG A 64 -15.37 6.15 21.02
N GLN A 65 -14.68 6.51 22.09
CA GLN A 65 -14.96 7.71 22.90
C GLN A 65 -14.67 8.97 22.10
N ALA A 66 -13.50 9.04 21.43
CA ALA A 66 -13.13 10.17 20.59
C ALA A 66 -14.07 10.36 19.39
N PHE A 67 -14.66 9.27 18.86
CA PHE A 67 -15.57 9.32 17.72
C PHE A 67 -16.75 10.24 17.95
N SER A 68 -17.34 10.29 19.14
CA SER A 68 -18.51 11.11 19.45
C SER A 68 -18.24 12.61 19.26
N GLN A 69 -17.05 13.07 19.62
CA GLN A 69 -16.63 14.48 19.46
C GLN A 69 -16.10 14.74 18.04
N TRP A 70 -15.33 13.81 17.48
CA TRP A 70 -14.71 13.95 16.16
C TRP A 70 -15.76 14.05 15.04
N ARG A 71 -16.79 13.21 15.07
CA ARG A 71 -17.89 13.24 14.07
C ARG A 71 -18.68 14.55 14.09
N GLU A 72 -18.81 15.20 15.24
CA GLU A 72 -19.54 16.47 15.41
C GLU A 72 -18.65 17.71 15.09
N MET A 73 -17.33 17.53 15.00
CA MET A 73 -16.43 18.62 14.60
C MET A 73 -16.79 19.12 13.20
N PRO A 74 -16.88 20.45 12.97
CA PRO A 74 -17.13 21.00 11.65
C PRO A 74 -16.17 20.40 10.59
N THR A 75 -16.72 20.00 9.44
CA THR A 75 -15.94 19.30 8.41
C THR A 75 -14.70 20.07 7.95
N LEU A 76 -14.82 21.40 7.79
CA LEU A 76 -13.68 22.25 7.43
C LEU A 76 -12.60 22.30 8.52
N ALA A 77 -12.98 22.19 9.79
CA ALA A 77 -12.00 22.12 10.89
C ALA A 77 -11.21 20.79 10.85
N ARG A 78 -11.87 19.66 10.54
CA ARG A 78 -11.18 18.39 10.30
C ARG A 78 -10.22 18.49 9.12
N GLY A 79 -10.66 19.08 8.00
CA GLY A 79 -9.81 19.33 6.83
C GLY A 79 -8.60 20.20 7.15
N ALA A 80 -8.76 21.24 7.96
CA ALA A 80 -7.67 22.11 8.38
C ALA A 80 -6.62 21.37 9.22
N LEU A 81 -7.04 20.43 10.09
CA LEU A 81 -6.10 19.58 10.84
C LEU A 81 -5.33 18.63 9.94
N LEU A 82 -5.97 18.07 8.91
CA LEU A 82 -5.26 17.24 7.92
C LEU A 82 -4.24 18.05 7.11
N LEU A 83 -4.54 19.31 6.74
CA LEU A 83 -3.59 20.20 6.07
C LEU A 83 -2.39 20.51 6.98
N LYS A 84 -2.64 20.81 8.26
CA LYS A 84 -1.54 21.02 9.22
C LYS A 84 -0.67 19.77 9.38
N LEU A 85 -1.30 18.58 9.39
CA LEU A 85 -0.53 17.33 9.43
C LEU A 85 0.32 17.17 8.17
N ALA A 86 -0.21 17.48 6.99
CA ALA A 86 0.54 17.46 5.73
C ALA A 86 1.76 18.38 5.77
N ASP A 87 1.59 19.61 6.26
CA ASP A 87 2.67 20.58 6.38
C ASP A 87 3.73 20.10 7.40
N THR A 88 3.30 19.55 8.54
CA THR A 88 4.21 18.99 9.54
C THR A 88 4.98 17.77 9.02
N LEU A 89 4.34 16.86 8.25
CA LEU A 89 5.07 15.76 7.61
C LEU A 89 6.11 16.27 6.59
N ALA A 90 5.79 17.35 5.85
CA ALA A 90 6.75 17.99 4.94
C ALA A 90 7.93 18.62 5.70
N GLU A 91 7.71 19.24 6.86
CA GLU A 91 8.77 19.77 7.72
C GLU A 91 9.69 18.67 8.28
N HIS A 92 9.12 17.50 8.64
CA HIS A 92 9.85 16.34 9.15
C HIS A 92 10.26 15.33 8.07
N ARG A 93 10.18 15.74 6.79
CA ARG A 93 10.41 14.87 5.62
C ARG A 93 11.69 14.05 5.71
N GLU A 94 12.81 14.70 6.03
CA GLU A 94 14.11 14.05 6.07
C GLU A 94 14.23 13.04 7.21
N ALA A 95 13.77 13.40 8.39
CA ALA A 95 13.83 12.52 9.56
C ALA A 95 12.96 11.26 9.35
N LEU A 96 11.75 11.43 8.82
CA LEU A 96 10.85 10.33 8.53
C LEU A 96 11.38 9.45 7.39
N ALA A 97 11.98 10.05 6.34
CA ALA A 97 12.58 9.30 5.24
C ALA A 97 13.78 8.45 5.71
N GLN A 98 14.65 9.00 6.58
CA GLN A 98 15.75 8.24 7.18
C GLN A 98 15.23 7.07 8.02
N LEU A 99 14.22 7.32 8.86
CA LEU A 99 13.62 6.28 9.70
C LEU A 99 12.98 5.17 8.85
N GLU A 100 12.26 5.54 7.79
CA GLU A 100 11.64 4.60 6.86
C GLU A 100 12.68 3.77 6.11
N SER A 101 13.74 4.43 5.61
CA SER A 101 14.85 3.76 4.92
C SER A 101 15.55 2.73 5.82
N LEU A 102 15.77 3.09 7.09
CA LEU A 102 16.36 2.20 8.08
C LEU A 102 15.49 0.96 8.39
N CYS A 103 14.16 1.12 8.42
CA CYS A 103 13.24 0.03 8.74
C CYS A 103 12.94 -0.88 7.55
N SER A 104 12.80 -0.31 6.34
CA SER A 104 12.30 -1.02 5.16
C SER A 104 13.38 -1.38 4.13
N GLY A 105 14.58 -0.77 4.23
CA GLY A 105 15.62 -0.91 3.21
C GLY A 105 15.36 -0.14 1.91
N LYS A 106 14.26 0.61 1.83
CA LYS A 106 13.96 1.50 0.71
C LYS A 106 15.06 2.56 0.59
N THR A 107 15.49 2.86 -0.63
CA THR A 107 16.50 3.91 -0.82
C THR A 107 15.97 5.25 -0.30
N ILE A 108 16.85 6.07 0.25
CA ILE A 108 16.47 7.37 0.83
C ILE A 108 15.76 8.27 -0.17
N THR A 109 16.15 8.20 -1.44
CA THR A 109 15.50 8.93 -2.54
C THR A 109 14.04 8.49 -2.70
N LEU A 110 13.77 7.19 -2.72
CA LEU A 110 12.41 6.66 -2.80
C LEU A 110 11.61 6.90 -1.51
N ALA A 111 12.24 6.82 -0.34
CA ALA A 111 11.59 7.17 0.92
C ALA A 111 11.12 8.62 0.93
N ARG A 112 11.94 9.56 0.45
CA ARG A 112 11.55 10.96 0.31
C ARG A 112 10.41 11.16 -0.68
N MET A 113 10.52 10.57 -1.88
CA MET A 113 9.56 10.78 -2.98
C MET A 113 8.25 10.00 -2.79
N LEU A 114 8.34 8.67 -2.62
CA LEU A 114 7.17 7.80 -2.65
C LEU A 114 6.50 7.64 -1.29
N GLU A 115 7.24 7.78 -0.17
CA GLU A 115 6.59 7.75 1.15
C GLU A 115 6.16 9.16 1.59
N LEU A 116 7.09 10.12 1.63
CA LEU A 116 6.81 11.41 2.26
C LEU A 116 6.09 12.38 1.32
N ASP A 117 6.64 12.65 0.14
CA ASP A 117 6.04 13.62 -0.80
C ASP A 117 4.65 13.16 -1.23
N GLN A 118 4.46 11.87 -1.50
CA GLN A 118 3.14 11.30 -1.81
C GLN A 118 2.20 11.36 -0.60
N SER A 119 2.65 11.02 0.61
CA SER A 119 1.81 11.14 1.82
C SER A 119 1.28 12.55 2.03
N VAL A 120 2.13 13.56 1.82
CA VAL A 120 1.73 14.97 1.86
C VAL A 120 0.69 15.29 0.80
N ALA A 121 0.89 14.84 -0.43
CA ALA A 121 -0.06 15.04 -1.53
C ALA A 121 -1.43 14.38 -1.23
N PHE A 122 -1.43 13.14 -0.73
CA PHE A 122 -2.64 12.42 -0.32
C PHE A 122 -3.39 13.15 0.81
N LEU A 123 -2.68 13.58 1.87
CA LEU A 123 -3.30 14.34 2.95
C LEU A 123 -3.99 15.61 2.45
N ARG A 124 -3.32 16.37 1.57
CA ARG A 124 -3.89 17.59 0.99
C ARG A 124 -5.11 17.29 0.11
N TYR A 125 -5.04 16.22 -0.68
CA TYR A 125 -6.19 15.78 -1.49
C TYR A 125 -7.40 15.43 -0.62
N PHE A 126 -7.21 14.57 0.40
CA PHE A 126 -8.31 14.19 1.30
C PHE A 126 -8.84 15.38 2.11
N ALA A 127 -7.98 16.27 2.57
CA ALA A 127 -8.41 17.51 3.23
C ALA A 127 -9.33 18.35 2.31
N GLY A 128 -9.08 18.35 1.00
CA GLY A 128 -9.91 18.98 -0.01
C GLY A 128 -11.33 18.41 -0.15
N TRP A 129 -11.61 17.22 0.39
CA TRP A 129 -12.94 16.62 0.46
C TRP A 129 -13.77 17.12 1.65
N ALA A 130 -13.17 17.85 2.58
CA ALA A 130 -13.89 18.46 3.69
C ALA A 130 -15.03 19.36 3.17
N GLY A 131 -16.26 19.06 3.58
CA GLY A 131 -17.47 19.74 3.12
C GLY A 131 -18.02 19.28 1.77
N LYS A 132 -17.40 18.29 1.11
CA LYS A 132 -17.87 17.75 -0.19
C LYS A 132 -18.51 16.37 -0.09
N VAL A 133 -18.57 15.79 1.11
CA VAL A 133 -19.27 14.53 1.36
C VAL A 133 -20.75 14.89 1.55
N THR A 134 -21.55 14.73 0.49
CA THR A 134 -22.94 15.18 0.42
C THR A 134 -23.92 14.03 0.29
N GLY A 135 -25.20 14.31 0.57
CA GLY A 135 -26.33 13.49 0.20
C GLY A 135 -27.14 14.12 -0.93
N GLU A 136 -28.29 13.56 -1.21
CA GLU A 136 -29.18 13.93 -2.31
C GLU A 136 -30.56 14.30 -1.77
N THR A 137 -31.28 15.16 -2.47
CA THR A 137 -32.72 15.37 -2.29
C THR A 137 -33.48 14.60 -3.36
N LEU A 138 -34.46 13.80 -2.97
CA LEU A 138 -35.16 12.86 -3.83
C LEU A 138 -36.63 13.23 -3.98
N ASP A 139 -37.17 13.17 -5.20
CA ASP A 139 -38.58 13.21 -5.44
C ASP A 139 -39.25 11.89 -5.06
N VAL A 140 -40.39 11.97 -4.35
CA VAL A 140 -41.08 10.81 -3.82
C VAL A 140 -42.43 10.64 -4.52
N SER A 141 -42.66 9.48 -5.11
CA SER A 141 -43.90 9.13 -5.79
C SER A 141 -44.84 8.35 -4.86
N LEU A 142 -45.08 8.90 -3.64
CA LEU A 142 -46.06 8.32 -2.71
C LEU A 142 -47.45 8.89 -2.96
N PRO A 143 -48.56 8.07 -2.89
CA PRO A 143 -49.89 8.55 -3.00
C PRO A 143 -50.24 9.48 -1.82
N SER A 144 -50.78 10.66 -2.12
CA SER A 144 -51.35 11.53 -1.11
C SER A 144 -52.83 11.18 -0.98
N MET A 145 -53.28 10.77 0.18
CA MET A 145 -54.69 10.39 0.46
C MET A 145 -55.51 11.60 0.97
N ALA A 146 -54.84 12.56 1.60
CA ALA A 146 -55.47 13.73 2.21
C ALA A 146 -54.73 15.05 1.93
N GLY A 147 -53.94 15.10 0.85
CA GLY A 147 -53.17 16.30 0.45
C GLY A 147 -51.82 16.42 1.10
N GLU A 148 -51.32 15.34 1.73
CA GLU A 148 -49.98 15.31 2.32
C GLU A 148 -48.89 15.54 1.27
N LYS A 149 -47.87 16.24 1.68
CA LYS A 149 -46.63 16.42 0.91
C LYS A 149 -45.52 15.59 1.54
N TYR A 150 -44.57 15.21 0.70
CA TYR A 150 -43.41 14.40 1.12
C TYR A 150 -42.15 15.08 0.65
N THR A 151 -41.11 14.98 1.49
CA THR A 151 -39.73 15.33 1.15
C THR A 151 -38.82 14.18 1.58
N ALA A 152 -37.94 13.77 0.71
CA ALA A 152 -36.93 12.78 1.04
C ALA A 152 -35.52 13.30 0.74
N PHE A 153 -34.61 12.97 1.61
CA PHE A 153 -33.20 13.29 1.40
C PHE A 153 -32.32 12.20 2.00
N THR A 154 -31.09 12.11 1.50
CA THR A 154 -30.07 11.23 2.07
C THR A 154 -29.03 12.03 2.83
N ARG A 155 -28.39 11.39 3.78
CA ARG A 155 -27.20 11.89 4.49
C ARG A 155 -26.15 10.82 4.57
N ARG A 156 -24.88 11.19 4.39
CA ARG A 156 -23.75 10.32 4.67
C ARG A 156 -23.30 10.51 6.10
N GLN A 157 -23.23 9.42 6.85
CA GLN A 157 -22.81 9.43 8.23
C GLN A 157 -21.49 8.63 8.36
N PRO A 158 -20.51 9.09 9.17
CA PRO A 158 -19.30 8.32 9.40
C PRO A 158 -19.61 6.96 10.03
N LEU A 159 -18.90 5.92 9.59
CA LEU A 159 -19.13 4.55 10.06
C LEU A 159 -18.84 4.35 11.56
N GLY A 160 -17.79 4.96 12.08
CA GLY A 160 -17.34 4.75 13.45
C GLY A 160 -15.83 4.59 13.56
N VAL A 161 -15.40 3.58 14.33
CA VAL A 161 -13.99 3.23 14.48
C VAL A 161 -13.54 2.35 13.32
N VAL A 162 -12.48 2.76 12.65
CA VAL A 162 -11.80 2.02 11.59
C VAL A 162 -10.56 1.31 12.14
N VAL A 163 -10.39 0.05 11.82
CA VAL A 163 -9.13 -0.68 12.04
C VAL A 163 -8.35 -0.68 10.74
N GLY A 164 -7.21 0.01 10.72
CA GLY A 164 -6.30 0.08 9.58
C GLY A 164 -5.10 -0.84 9.78
N ILE A 165 -4.97 -1.89 8.96
CA ILE A 165 -3.82 -2.81 9.00
C ILE A 165 -2.91 -2.49 7.83
N VAL A 166 -1.65 -2.18 8.12
CA VAL A 166 -0.69 -1.57 7.20
C VAL A 166 0.49 -2.49 6.94
N PRO A 167 0.89 -2.70 5.69
CA PRO A 167 2.04 -3.52 5.32
C PRO A 167 3.37 -2.78 5.56
N TRP A 168 4.47 -3.47 5.27
CA TRP A 168 5.83 -2.98 5.50
C TRP A 168 6.46 -2.26 4.30
N ASN A 169 5.90 -2.41 3.09
CA ASN A 169 6.54 -1.90 1.86
C ASN A 169 6.33 -0.40 1.61
N PHE A 170 5.21 0.17 2.09
CA PHE A 170 4.89 1.60 2.07
C PHE A 170 4.15 1.96 3.37
N SER A 171 4.87 1.92 4.48
CA SER A 171 4.26 1.99 5.81
C SER A 171 3.60 3.33 6.09
N ILE A 172 4.22 4.46 5.73
CA ILE A 172 3.64 5.80 5.93
C ILE A 172 2.55 6.05 4.90
N MET A 173 2.84 5.87 3.63
CA MET A 173 1.92 6.23 2.55
C MET A 173 0.60 5.46 2.64
N ILE A 174 0.64 4.13 2.83
CA ILE A 174 -0.58 3.32 2.96
C ILE A 174 -1.33 3.62 4.26
N ALA A 175 -0.63 3.93 5.35
CA ALA A 175 -1.29 4.39 6.57
C ALA A 175 -2.03 5.71 6.34
N ILE A 176 -1.42 6.66 5.63
CA ILE A 176 -2.04 7.94 5.28
C ILE A 176 -3.28 7.76 4.40
N TRP A 177 -3.27 6.82 3.44
CA TRP A 177 -4.48 6.52 2.64
C TRP A 177 -5.68 6.17 3.52
N LYS A 178 -5.46 5.29 4.50
CA LYS A 178 -6.50 4.84 5.43
C LYS A 178 -6.89 5.90 6.45
N LEU A 179 -5.89 6.55 7.03
CA LEU A 179 -6.05 7.59 8.04
C LEU A 179 -6.78 8.81 7.47
N ALA A 180 -6.33 9.36 6.35
CA ALA A 180 -6.88 10.59 5.80
C ALA A 180 -8.34 10.39 5.33
N ALA A 181 -8.63 9.25 4.67
CA ALA A 181 -9.99 8.88 4.27
C ALA A 181 -10.92 8.73 5.49
N ALA A 182 -10.48 8.02 6.54
CA ALA A 182 -11.25 7.86 7.77
C ALA A 182 -11.53 9.22 8.43
N LEU A 183 -10.49 10.02 8.64
CA LEU A 183 -10.60 11.27 9.37
C LEU A 183 -11.45 12.33 8.67
N VAL A 184 -11.30 12.49 7.36
CA VAL A 184 -12.10 13.47 6.60
C VAL A 184 -13.59 13.10 6.61
N CYS A 185 -13.91 11.81 6.55
CA CYS A 185 -15.28 11.31 6.68
C CYS A 185 -15.84 11.42 8.11
N GLY A 186 -15.01 11.71 9.11
CA GLY A 186 -15.43 11.84 10.51
C GLY A 186 -15.33 10.53 11.32
N CYS A 187 -14.68 9.50 10.80
CA CYS A 187 -14.33 8.28 11.52
C CYS A 187 -13.09 8.51 12.40
N THR A 188 -12.89 7.66 13.40
CA THR A 188 -11.63 7.51 14.15
C THR A 188 -10.91 6.26 13.67
N ILE A 189 -9.60 6.13 13.97
CA ILE A 189 -8.81 5.02 13.45
C ILE A 189 -7.86 4.43 14.50
N VAL A 190 -7.77 3.10 14.48
CA VAL A 190 -6.72 2.34 15.17
C VAL A 190 -5.86 1.68 14.09
N LEU A 191 -4.61 2.09 14.00
CA LEU A 191 -3.64 1.58 13.05
C LEU A 191 -2.84 0.44 13.66
N LYS A 192 -2.71 -0.66 12.92
CA LYS A 192 -1.75 -1.72 13.23
C LYS A 192 -0.70 -1.78 12.13
N PRO A 193 0.50 -1.23 12.36
CA PRO A 193 1.61 -1.37 11.43
C PRO A 193 2.13 -2.81 11.36
N SER A 194 2.91 -3.09 10.31
CA SER A 194 3.73 -4.29 10.27
C SER A 194 4.80 -4.23 11.36
N GLU A 195 5.15 -5.37 11.92
CA GLU A 195 6.25 -5.53 12.88
C GLU A 195 7.63 -5.17 12.31
N TYR A 196 7.76 -5.18 10.99
CA TYR A 196 9.01 -4.80 10.32
C TYR A 196 9.23 -3.28 10.25
N THR A 197 8.15 -2.48 10.19
CA THR A 197 8.22 -1.02 9.98
C THR A 197 7.29 -0.24 10.93
N PRO A 198 7.32 -0.48 12.25
CA PRO A 198 6.37 0.14 13.19
C PRO A 198 6.74 1.56 13.58
N LEU A 199 8.02 1.94 13.47
CA LEU A 199 8.58 3.14 14.09
C LEU A 199 8.06 4.43 13.45
N THR A 200 7.95 4.45 12.14
CA THR A 200 7.49 5.63 11.39
C THR A 200 6.05 5.99 11.73
N LEU A 201 5.17 5.01 11.92
CA LEU A 201 3.77 5.27 12.29
C LEU A 201 3.61 5.76 13.73
N LEU A 202 4.45 5.33 14.66
CA LEU A 202 4.49 5.91 16.00
C LEU A 202 4.86 7.39 15.93
N ARG A 203 5.86 7.75 15.10
CA ARG A 203 6.26 9.14 14.93
C ARG A 203 5.17 9.99 14.25
N VAL A 204 4.50 9.46 13.22
CA VAL A 204 3.37 10.12 12.56
C VAL A 204 2.23 10.39 13.54
N ALA A 205 1.89 9.45 14.41
CA ALA A 205 0.85 9.64 15.43
C ALA A 205 1.18 10.76 16.44
N GLU A 206 2.45 10.88 16.84
CA GLU A 206 2.90 11.99 17.68
C GLU A 206 2.80 13.35 17.00
N LEU A 207 3.20 13.41 15.72
CA LEU A 207 3.08 14.62 14.92
C LEU A 207 1.60 15.00 14.72
N ALA A 208 0.73 14.01 14.53
CA ALA A 208 -0.72 14.23 14.44
C ALA A 208 -1.30 14.83 15.72
N LYS A 209 -0.86 14.37 16.89
CA LYS A 209 -1.22 15.00 18.17
C LYS A 209 -0.68 16.43 18.28
N ALA A 210 0.57 16.65 17.89
CA ALA A 210 1.21 17.96 17.98
C ALA A 210 0.50 19.04 17.17
N VAL A 211 -0.12 18.69 16.03
CA VAL A 211 -0.92 19.63 15.20
C VAL A 211 -2.33 19.86 15.73
N GLY A 212 -2.74 19.16 16.81
CA GLY A 212 -4.02 19.36 17.48
C GLY A 212 -5.12 18.37 17.09
N ILE A 213 -4.80 17.24 16.46
CA ILE A 213 -5.77 16.15 16.30
C ILE A 213 -6.06 15.60 17.72
N PRO A 214 -7.36 15.51 18.12
CA PRO A 214 -7.73 15.16 19.48
C PRO A 214 -7.26 13.76 19.89
N ASP A 215 -6.98 13.61 21.19
CA ASP A 215 -6.58 12.33 21.77
C ASP A 215 -7.62 11.24 21.47
N GLY A 216 -7.15 10.06 21.07
CA GLY A 216 -8.00 8.92 20.74
C GLY A 216 -8.52 8.89 19.29
N VAL A 217 -8.46 9.99 18.54
CA VAL A 217 -8.86 9.98 17.11
C VAL A 217 -7.94 9.09 16.28
N ILE A 218 -6.65 9.07 16.60
CA ILE A 218 -5.64 8.19 16.03
C ILE A 218 -5.00 7.39 17.16
N ASN A 219 -4.96 6.07 17.01
CA ASN A 219 -4.23 5.17 17.90
C ASN A 219 -3.35 4.26 17.05
N VAL A 220 -2.18 3.87 17.58
CA VAL A 220 -1.26 2.92 16.94
C VAL A 220 -0.98 1.78 17.90
N VAL A 221 -1.27 0.56 17.46
CA VAL A 221 -1.12 -0.65 18.27
C VAL A 221 -0.15 -1.61 17.56
N ASN A 222 1.01 -1.82 18.17
CA ASN A 222 2.05 -2.68 17.63
C ASN A 222 1.91 -4.10 18.18
N GLY A 223 2.20 -5.08 17.33
CA GLY A 223 2.22 -6.49 17.71
C GLY A 223 2.67 -7.37 16.57
N ALA A 224 3.48 -8.37 16.86
CA ALA A 224 3.89 -9.37 15.90
C ALA A 224 2.76 -10.39 15.66
N GLY A 225 2.70 -10.93 14.45
CA GLY A 225 1.69 -11.93 14.08
C GLY A 225 0.26 -11.41 13.97
N GLY A 226 -0.70 -12.33 13.96
CA GLY A 226 -2.11 -12.06 13.69
C GLY A 226 -2.99 -11.81 14.92
N GLU A 227 -2.53 -12.10 16.13
CA GLU A 227 -3.34 -12.11 17.35
C GLU A 227 -3.93 -10.73 17.67
N ILE A 228 -3.09 -9.70 17.71
CA ILE A 228 -3.53 -8.32 17.96
C ILE A 228 -4.45 -7.83 16.85
N ALA A 229 -4.13 -8.13 15.57
CA ALA A 229 -5.02 -7.80 14.46
C ALA A 229 -6.40 -8.45 14.61
N GLN A 230 -6.45 -9.74 14.97
CA GLN A 230 -7.68 -10.48 15.22
C GLN A 230 -8.49 -9.84 16.36
N ARG A 231 -7.83 -9.43 17.45
CA ARG A 231 -8.48 -8.75 18.59
C ARG A 231 -9.12 -7.44 18.16
N LEU A 232 -8.41 -6.60 17.41
CA LEU A 232 -8.91 -5.34 16.88
C LEU A 232 -10.10 -5.55 15.93
N ILE A 233 -10.00 -6.50 14.99
CA ILE A 233 -11.03 -6.81 14.00
C ILE A 233 -12.32 -7.27 14.69
N THR A 234 -12.22 -8.14 15.66
CA THR A 234 -13.39 -8.74 16.34
C THR A 234 -13.98 -7.85 17.44
N HIS A 235 -13.30 -6.77 17.81
CA HIS A 235 -13.78 -5.86 18.84
C HIS A 235 -15.15 -5.26 18.49
N PRO A 236 -16.10 -5.15 19.44
CA PRO A 236 -17.45 -4.63 19.17
C PRO A 236 -17.47 -3.20 18.60
N ALA A 237 -16.53 -2.35 18.99
CA ALA A 237 -16.41 -0.98 18.50
C ALA A 237 -15.88 -0.88 17.06
N CYS A 238 -15.30 -1.93 16.48
CA CYS A 238 -14.82 -1.93 15.11
C CYS A 238 -16.02 -1.86 14.14
N ALA A 239 -16.12 -0.78 13.38
CA ALA A 239 -17.14 -0.61 12.35
C ALA A 239 -16.66 -1.03 10.96
N LYS A 240 -15.35 -0.86 10.69
CA LYS A 240 -14.73 -1.15 9.40
C LYS A 240 -13.30 -1.65 9.59
N VAL A 241 -12.91 -2.57 8.74
CA VAL A 241 -11.51 -2.98 8.57
C VAL A 241 -11.01 -2.53 7.21
N SER A 242 -9.90 -1.80 7.18
CA SER A 242 -9.16 -1.46 5.97
C SER A 242 -7.81 -2.18 6.04
N PHE A 243 -7.64 -3.19 5.20
CA PHE A 243 -6.47 -4.06 5.19
C PHE A 243 -5.69 -3.91 3.89
N THR A 244 -4.37 -3.81 3.98
CA THR A 244 -3.46 -3.98 2.85
C THR A 244 -2.40 -5.02 3.21
N GLY A 245 -2.22 -6.03 2.36
CA GLY A 245 -1.25 -7.10 2.61
C GLY A 245 -1.42 -8.31 1.69
N SER A 246 -0.95 -9.48 2.13
CA SER A 246 -1.02 -10.71 1.33
C SER A 246 -2.45 -11.24 1.19
N VAL A 247 -2.72 -11.93 0.06
CA VAL A 247 -4.02 -12.58 -0.21
C VAL A 247 -4.42 -13.51 0.92
N ALA A 248 -3.53 -14.40 1.36
CA ALA A 248 -3.81 -15.37 2.42
C ALA A 248 -4.16 -14.72 3.77
N THR A 249 -3.58 -13.53 4.07
CA THR A 249 -3.95 -12.77 5.26
C THR A 249 -5.27 -12.03 5.06
N GLY A 250 -5.51 -11.48 3.87
CA GLY A 250 -6.76 -10.82 3.52
C GLY A 250 -7.98 -11.74 3.66
N GLU A 251 -7.87 -13.00 3.23
CA GLU A 251 -8.91 -14.02 3.43
C GLU A 251 -9.25 -14.22 4.91
N LYS A 252 -8.25 -14.31 5.77
CA LYS A 252 -8.44 -14.43 7.23
C LYS A 252 -9.09 -13.19 7.83
N VAL A 253 -8.68 -12.00 7.37
CA VAL A 253 -9.27 -10.72 7.77
C VAL A 253 -10.75 -10.66 7.37
N GLN A 254 -11.07 -11.06 6.14
CA GLN A 254 -12.43 -11.08 5.63
C GLN A 254 -13.31 -12.07 6.44
N GLN A 255 -12.82 -13.27 6.68
CA GLN A 255 -13.52 -14.27 7.51
C GLN A 255 -13.82 -13.73 8.91
N SER A 256 -12.82 -13.09 9.54
CA SER A 256 -12.98 -12.52 10.89
C SER A 256 -13.97 -11.37 10.94
N ALA A 257 -13.95 -10.50 9.94
CA ALA A 257 -14.84 -9.34 9.84
C ALA A 257 -16.28 -9.76 9.51
N SER A 258 -16.47 -10.76 8.63
CA SER A 258 -17.79 -11.23 8.20
C SER A 258 -18.59 -11.84 9.33
N ALA A 259 -17.94 -12.50 10.29
CA ALA A 259 -18.59 -13.10 11.46
C ALA A 259 -19.39 -12.11 12.31
N SER A 260 -19.11 -10.80 12.20
CA SER A 260 -19.79 -9.71 12.93
C SER A 260 -20.35 -8.62 12.00
N GLY A 261 -20.49 -8.91 10.70
CA GLY A 261 -21.12 -8.02 9.73
C GLY A 261 -20.36 -6.70 9.48
N LYS A 262 -19.06 -6.68 9.71
CA LYS A 262 -18.23 -5.47 9.55
C LYS A 262 -17.90 -5.20 8.09
N ARG A 263 -17.84 -3.93 7.71
CA ARG A 263 -17.36 -3.52 6.39
C ARG A 263 -15.87 -3.80 6.26
N VAL A 264 -15.46 -4.19 5.04
CA VAL A 264 -14.07 -4.52 4.73
C VAL A 264 -13.67 -3.87 3.43
N THR A 265 -12.50 -3.23 3.39
CA THR A 265 -11.75 -2.98 2.16
C THR A 265 -10.47 -3.77 2.23
N LEU A 266 -10.14 -4.47 1.16
CA LEU A 266 -8.97 -5.33 1.03
C LEU A 266 -8.16 -4.90 -0.19
N GLU A 267 -6.93 -4.48 0.05
CA GLU A 267 -5.93 -4.25 -0.96
C GLU A 267 -4.89 -5.35 -0.85
N LEU A 268 -4.91 -6.27 -1.80
CA LEU A 268 -4.15 -7.51 -1.73
C LEU A 268 -3.07 -7.56 -2.80
N GLY A 269 -2.30 -8.64 -2.81
CA GLY A 269 -1.28 -8.89 -3.80
C GLY A 269 -1.83 -9.11 -5.21
N GLY A 270 -0.94 -9.16 -6.15
CA GLY A 270 -1.22 -9.42 -7.55
C GLY A 270 -0.08 -10.18 -8.22
N LYS A 271 -0.33 -10.63 -9.44
CA LYS A 271 0.73 -11.06 -10.38
C LYS A 271 0.61 -10.19 -11.62
N ASN A 272 0.91 -8.90 -11.43
CA ASN A 272 0.61 -7.85 -12.41
C ASN A 272 1.39 -8.06 -13.71
N ALA A 273 0.79 -7.63 -14.81
CA ALA A 273 1.34 -7.83 -16.14
C ALA A 273 1.59 -6.52 -16.87
N ALA A 274 2.65 -6.48 -17.67
CA ALA A 274 2.94 -5.42 -18.61
C ALA A 274 2.98 -5.98 -20.03
N LEU A 275 2.19 -5.39 -20.93
CA LEU A 275 2.11 -5.73 -22.34
C LEU A 275 2.85 -4.68 -23.17
N PHE A 276 3.88 -5.10 -23.89
CA PHE A 276 4.64 -4.25 -24.81
C PHE A 276 4.29 -4.61 -26.25
N LEU A 277 3.76 -3.65 -27.01
CA LEU A 277 3.36 -3.89 -28.39
C LEU A 277 4.54 -3.82 -29.35
N ASP A 278 4.36 -4.38 -30.56
CA ASP A 278 5.47 -4.56 -31.53
C ASP A 278 5.93 -3.25 -32.22
N ASP A 279 5.21 -2.17 -32.03
CA ASP A 279 5.58 -0.85 -32.56
C ASP A 279 6.71 -0.14 -31.79
N LEU A 280 7.04 -0.62 -30.57
CA LEU A 280 8.10 -0.07 -29.73
C LEU A 280 9.49 -0.58 -30.12
N THR A 281 10.51 0.25 -29.93
CA THR A 281 11.91 -0.21 -30.01
C THR A 281 12.30 -1.03 -28.79
N PRO A 282 13.32 -1.91 -28.90
CA PRO A 282 13.83 -2.65 -27.74
C PRO A 282 14.29 -1.75 -26.58
N GLU A 283 14.89 -0.59 -26.88
CA GLU A 283 15.34 0.39 -25.89
C GLU A 283 14.16 1.00 -25.11
N ALA A 284 13.07 1.36 -25.80
CA ALA A 284 11.84 1.85 -25.17
C ALA A 284 11.23 0.78 -24.27
N MET A 285 11.18 -0.47 -24.73
CA MET A 285 10.70 -1.60 -23.92
C MET A 285 11.54 -1.77 -22.65
N VAL A 286 12.88 -1.75 -22.73
CA VAL A 286 13.75 -1.90 -21.56
C VAL A 286 13.53 -0.79 -20.54
N ASN A 287 13.35 0.46 -20.96
CA ASN A 287 13.07 1.57 -20.05
C ASN A 287 11.74 1.35 -19.31
N GLY A 288 10.69 0.96 -20.03
CA GLY A 288 9.39 0.63 -19.43
C GLY A 288 9.45 -0.59 -18.50
N ILE A 289 10.23 -1.61 -18.82
CA ILE A 289 10.45 -2.78 -17.95
C ILE A 289 11.10 -2.38 -16.63
N ILE A 290 12.12 -1.52 -16.66
CA ILE A 290 12.81 -1.06 -15.45
C ILE A 290 11.86 -0.27 -14.56
N GLU A 291 11.09 0.67 -15.15
CA GLU A 291 10.07 1.44 -14.44
C GLU A 291 9.01 0.54 -13.80
N ALA A 292 8.48 -0.41 -14.56
CA ALA A 292 7.37 -1.22 -14.12
C ALA A 292 7.74 -2.30 -13.09
N GLY A 293 8.95 -2.87 -13.14
CA GLY A 293 9.28 -4.10 -12.38
C GLY A 293 10.32 -3.94 -11.28
N TYR A 294 11.24 -2.97 -11.37
CA TYR A 294 12.39 -2.94 -10.46
C TYR A 294 12.37 -1.81 -9.43
N LEU A 295 11.42 -0.87 -9.53
CA LEU A 295 11.26 0.20 -8.55
C LEU A 295 11.01 -0.40 -7.15
N ASN A 296 11.61 0.18 -6.11
CA ASN A 296 11.53 -0.32 -4.73
C ASN A 296 11.84 -1.82 -4.59
N GLN A 297 12.83 -2.33 -5.32
CA GLN A 297 13.21 -3.74 -5.35
C GLN A 297 12.05 -4.67 -5.77
N GLY A 298 11.11 -4.19 -6.59
CA GLY A 298 9.90 -4.93 -6.94
C GLY A 298 8.90 -5.13 -5.79
N GLN A 299 9.12 -4.51 -4.64
CA GLN A 299 8.27 -4.64 -3.45
C GLN A 299 7.10 -3.65 -3.47
N ILE A 300 6.35 -3.64 -4.57
CA ILE A 300 5.17 -2.80 -4.80
C ILE A 300 4.02 -3.71 -5.21
N CYS A 301 2.88 -3.61 -4.53
CA CYS A 301 1.71 -4.43 -4.85
C CYS A 301 1.27 -4.31 -6.31
N ALA A 302 1.49 -3.15 -6.92
CA ALA A 302 1.18 -2.85 -8.30
C ALA A 302 2.34 -3.09 -9.28
N ALA A 303 3.58 -3.39 -8.85
CA ALA A 303 4.71 -3.63 -9.77
C ALA A 303 4.40 -4.75 -10.75
N ALA A 304 4.83 -4.61 -11.99
CA ALA A 304 4.72 -5.68 -12.97
C ALA A 304 5.75 -6.78 -12.66
N GLU A 305 5.28 -8.01 -12.60
CA GLU A 305 6.11 -9.20 -12.43
C GLU A 305 6.10 -10.10 -13.67
N ARG A 306 5.07 -9.98 -14.53
CA ARG A 306 4.92 -10.71 -15.80
C ARG A 306 5.02 -9.75 -16.97
N PHE A 307 5.97 -9.98 -17.86
CA PHE A 307 6.25 -9.13 -19.03
C PHE A 307 6.00 -9.90 -20.31
N TYR A 308 5.02 -9.42 -21.07
CA TYR A 308 4.64 -9.98 -22.37
C TYR A 308 5.27 -9.16 -23.48
N LEU A 309 6.18 -9.77 -24.25
CA LEU A 309 6.96 -9.13 -25.30
C LEU A 309 6.70 -9.81 -26.65
N PRO A 310 6.75 -9.07 -27.78
CA PRO A 310 6.72 -9.71 -29.10
C PRO A 310 7.81 -10.77 -29.20
N GLN A 311 7.48 -11.98 -29.63
CA GLN A 311 8.41 -13.11 -29.72
C GLN A 311 9.68 -12.75 -30.51
N VAL A 312 9.53 -11.94 -31.56
CA VAL A 312 10.63 -11.55 -32.45
C VAL A 312 11.61 -10.56 -31.81
N LYS A 313 11.21 -9.86 -30.76
CA LYS A 313 12.03 -8.87 -30.02
C LYS A 313 12.53 -9.39 -28.67
N LEU A 314 11.99 -10.48 -28.16
CA LEU A 314 12.23 -10.99 -26.81
C LEU A 314 13.73 -11.10 -26.49
N ASP A 315 14.51 -11.79 -27.31
CA ASP A 315 15.93 -12.03 -27.02
C ASP A 315 16.78 -10.74 -27.12
N ALA A 316 16.44 -9.85 -28.05
CA ALA A 316 17.11 -8.55 -28.16
C ALA A 316 16.82 -7.65 -26.94
N VAL A 317 15.57 -7.62 -26.49
CA VAL A 317 15.17 -6.87 -25.28
C VAL A 317 15.86 -7.42 -24.05
N LEU A 318 15.90 -8.75 -23.89
CA LEU A 318 16.55 -9.38 -22.72
C LEU A 318 18.07 -9.16 -22.71
N ALA A 319 18.73 -9.13 -23.86
CA ALA A 319 20.15 -8.79 -23.94
C ALA A 319 20.43 -7.36 -23.48
N LEU A 320 19.64 -6.38 -23.98
CA LEU A 320 19.75 -4.98 -23.55
C LEU A 320 19.40 -4.79 -22.07
N LEU A 321 18.37 -5.49 -21.58
CA LEU A 321 17.96 -5.44 -20.17
C LEU A 321 19.08 -5.92 -19.24
N LYS A 322 19.74 -7.02 -19.60
CA LYS A 322 20.90 -7.54 -18.85
C LYS A 322 21.99 -6.48 -18.70
N ASP A 323 22.32 -5.78 -19.76
CA ASP A 323 23.34 -4.74 -19.74
C ASP A 323 22.90 -3.55 -18.85
N LYS A 324 21.65 -3.13 -18.95
CA LYS A 324 21.09 -2.05 -18.13
C LYS A 324 21.01 -2.40 -16.65
N LEU A 325 20.57 -3.62 -16.29
CA LEU A 325 20.48 -4.07 -14.92
C LEU A 325 21.84 -4.20 -14.23
N SER A 326 22.93 -4.35 -14.97
CA SER A 326 24.28 -4.33 -14.40
C SER A 326 24.60 -3.01 -13.66
N ALA A 327 23.95 -1.90 -14.04
CA ALA A 327 24.09 -0.61 -13.38
C ALA A 327 23.26 -0.50 -12.08
N PHE A 328 22.31 -1.39 -11.85
CA PHE A 328 21.47 -1.43 -10.65
C PHE A 328 22.12 -2.30 -9.54
N ALA A 329 23.39 -2.07 -9.29
CA ALA A 329 24.06 -2.77 -8.19
C ALA A 329 23.41 -2.41 -6.85
N PRO A 330 22.93 -3.40 -6.08
CA PRO A 330 22.37 -3.14 -4.77
C PRO A 330 23.40 -2.52 -3.82
N GLY A 331 22.96 -1.54 -3.01
CA GLY A 331 23.85 -0.79 -2.14
C GLY A 331 23.14 -0.25 -0.90
N SER A 332 23.88 0.51 -0.08
CA SER A 332 23.32 1.14 1.12
C SER A 332 22.12 1.99 0.77
N PRO A 333 20.95 1.79 1.43
CA PRO A 333 19.77 2.59 1.17
C PRO A 333 19.94 4.06 1.57
N LEU A 334 20.92 4.39 2.42
CA LEU A 334 21.24 5.76 2.84
C LEU A 334 22.27 6.46 1.92
N ASP A 335 22.76 5.82 0.86
CA ASP A 335 23.54 6.50 -0.18
C ASP A 335 22.58 6.99 -1.29
N GLU A 336 22.53 8.29 -1.53
CA GLU A 336 21.61 8.91 -2.52
C GLU A 336 21.82 8.43 -3.96
N ARG A 337 22.97 7.80 -4.24
CA ARG A 337 23.28 7.24 -5.57
C ARG A 337 22.78 5.80 -5.71
N THR A 338 22.39 5.17 -4.63
CA THR A 338 21.88 3.80 -4.66
C THR A 338 20.53 3.76 -5.35
N LEU A 339 20.43 2.98 -6.42
CA LEU A 339 19.19 2.77 -7.17
C LEU A 339 18.36 1.62 -6.59
N MET A 340 19.01 0.66 -5.94
CA MET A 340 18.38 -0.53 -5.38
C MET A 340 18.93 -0.82 -3.98
N GLY A 341 18.05 -0.85 -2.98
CA GLY A 341 18.36 -1.26 -1.60
C GLY A 341 18.21 -2.77 -1.38
N PRO A 342 18.27 -3.23 -0.12
CA PRO A 342 17.98 -4.61 0.25
C PRO A 342 16.48 -4.90 0.24
N LEU A 343 16.09 -6.18 0.23
CA LEU A 343 14.73 -6.61 0.55
C LEU A 343 14.41 -6.29 2.02
N ALA A 344 13.15 -5.96 2.31
CA ALA A 344 12.77 -5.33 3.57
C ALA A 344 12.92 -6.25 4.81
N ASN A 345 12.86 -7.57 4.65
CA ASN A 345 12.95 -8.50 5.77
C ASN A 345 13.45 -9.87 5.33
N ARG A 346 13.93 -10.65 6.31
CA ARG A 346 14.49 -11.98 6.11
C ARG A 346 13.49 -12.96 5.48
N GLN A 347 12.25 -12.92 5.90
CA GLN A 347 11.22 -13.84 5.37
C GLN A 347 10.99 -13.61 3.87
N GLN A 348 10.92 -12.34 3.46
CA GLN A 348 10.76 -11.98 2.05
C GLN A 348 12.00 -12.34 1.24
N TYR A 349 13.18 -12.09 1.78
CA TYR A 349 14.45 -12.46 1.14
C TYR A 349 14.54 -13.97 0.88
N ASP A 350 14.25 -14.79 1.89
CA ASP A 350 14.28 -16.24 1.76
C ASP A 350 13.19 -16.75 0.79
N LYS A 351 12.01 -16.11 0.76
CA LYS A 351 10.93 -16.42 -0.21
C LYS A 351 11.41 -16.19 -1.64
N VAL A 352 12.02 -15.04 -1.91
CA VAL A 352 12.46 -14.68 -3.27
C VAL A 352 13.56 -15.63 -3.75
N LEU A 353 14.55 -15.96 -2.90
CA LEU A 353 15.59 -16.92 -3.23
C LEU A 353 15.03 -18.32 -3.54
N ARG A 354 14.05 -18.80 -2.78
CA ARG A 354 13.36 -20.07 -3.07
C ARG A 354 12.67 -20.05 -4.42
N LEU A 355 11.95 -18.98 -4.75
CA LEU A 355 11.26 -18.85 -6.04
C LEU A 355 12.23 -18.81 -7.22
N ILE A 356 13.38 -18.17 -7.08
CA ILE A 356 14.44 -18.20 -8.10
C ILE A 356 14.97 -19.62 -8.27
N GLN A 357 15.20 -20.36 -7.16
CA GLN A 357 15.64 -21.75 -7.23
C GLN A 357 14.58 -22.63 -7.89
N THR A 358 13.31 -22.47 -7.54
CA THR A 358 12.20 -23.20 -8.19
C THR A 358 12.18 -22.97 -9.70
N ALA A 359 12.38 -21.73 -10.16
CA ALA A 359 12.43 -21.41 -11.59
C ALA A 359 13.61 -22.14 -12.29
N ARG A 360 14.76 -22.21 -11.64
CA ARG A 360 15.92 -23.02 -12.15
C ARG A 360 15.56 -24.49 -12.27
N ASP A 361 14.92 -25.06 -11.25
CA ASP A 361 14.52 -26.47 -11.21
C ASP A 361 13.44 -26.79 -12.25
N GLU A 362 12.55 -25.84 -12.55
CA GLU A 362 11.54 -25.91 -13.61
C GLU A 362 12.15 -25.76 -15.04
N GLY A 363 13.45 -25.38 -15.10
CA GLY A 363 14.18 -25.20 -16.35
C GLY A 363 13.94 -23.85 -17.03
N ASP A 364 13.48 -22.85 -16.28
CA ASP A 364 13.45 -21.44 -16.71
C ASP A 364 14.87 -20.89 -16.85
N THR A 365 15.07 -19.91 -17.71
CA THR A 365 16.40 -19.34 -17.99
C THR A 365 16.59 -18.06 -17.18
N ILE A 366 17.52 -18.07 -16.22
CA ILE A 366 17.98 -16.85 -15.57
C ILE A 366 18.86 -16.06 -16.55
N VAL A 367 18.35 -14.95 -17.06
CA VAL A 367 19.05 -14.12 -18.05
C VAL A 367 20.17 -13.31 -17.37
N CYS A 368 19.86 -12.77 -16.18
CA CYS A 368 20.83 -12.08 -15.32
C CYS A 368 20.34 -12.08 -13.87
N GLY A 369 21.26 -11.82 -12.93
CA GLY A 369 20.96 -11.80 -11.50
C GLY A 369 20.76 -13.21 -10.93
N GLY A 370 19.82 -13.33 -10.00
CA GLY A 370 19.46 -14.60 -9.36
C GLY A 370 20.36 -14.99 -8.19
N GLU A 371 21.26 -14.12 -7.77
CA GLU A 371 22.21 -14.39 -6.70
C GLU A 371 22.09 -13.38 -5.57
N ALA A 372 22.24 -13.90 -4.34
CA ALA A 372 22.40 -13.08 -3.15
C ALA A 372 23.78 -12.39 -3.16
N LEU A 373 23.85 -11.18 -2.60
CA LEU A 373 25.15 -10.56 -2.38
C LEU A 373 25.75 -11.05 -1.06
N PRO A 374 27.09 -11.10 -0.95
CA PRO A 374 27.77 -11.43 0.30
C PRO A 374 27.47 -10.42 1.41
N GLY A 375 27.35 -10.89 2.65
CA GLY A 375 27.13 -10.07 3.83
C GLY A 375 25.88 -10.45 4.60
N GLU A 376 25.58 -9.69 5.65
CA GLU A 376 24.45 -9.94 6.55
C GLU A 376 23.14 -9.25 6.10
N GLY A 377 23.23 -8.28 5.18
CA GLY A 377 22.07 -7.57 4.64
C GLY A 377 21.30 -8.43 3.62
N TYR A 378 20.03 -8.10 3.42
CA TYR A 378 19.14 -8.87 2.54
C TYR A 378 19.23 -8.41 1.08
N PHE A 379 20.46 -8.31 0.57
CA PHE A 379 20.74 -7.83 -0.77
C PHE A 379 20.64 -8.94 -1.81
N LEU A 380 19.88 -8.67 -2.88
CA LEU A 380 19.69 -9.57 -4.01
C LEU A 380 19.92 -8.82 -5.31
N GLN A 381 20.59 -9.46 -6.27
CA GLN A 381 20.75 -8.89 -7.60
C GLN A 381 19.39 -8.73 -8.30
N PRO A 382 19.17 -7.63 -9.07
CA PRO A 382 18.01 -7.53 -9.96
C PRO A 382 18.04 -8.68 -10.96
N THR A 383 16.92 -9.38 -11.06
CA THR A 383 16.86 -10.68 -11.73
C THR A 383 15.86 -10.64 -12.88
N ALA A 384 16.28 -11.05 -14.07
CA ALA A 384 15.44 -11.27 -15.22
C ALA A 384 15.38 -12.76 -15.56
N VAL A 385 14.17 -13.31 -15.68
CA VAL A 385 13.93 -14.73 -15.96
C VAL A 385 13.11 -14.90 -17.23
N LYS A 386 13.64 -15.54 -18.25
CA LYS A 386 12.89 -15.98 -19.42
C LYS A 386 12.20 -17.30 -19.06
N VAL A 387 10.89 -17.24 -18.88
CA VAL A 387 10.11 -18.42 -18.49
C VAL A 387 9.71 -19.26 -19.72
N ARG A 388 9.55 -20.55 -19.51
CA ARG A 388 9.23 -21.52 -20.57
C ARG A 388 7.75 -21.51 -20.94
N SER A 389 6.86 -21.25 -19.97
CA SER A 389 5.41 -21.27 -20.16
C SER A 389 4.68 -20.51 -19.07
N GLU A 390 3.37 -20.35 -19.22
CA GLU A 390 2.49 -19.79 -18.16
C GLU A 390 2.40 -20.69 -16.91
N GLU A 391 2.81 -21.97 -17.03
CA GLU A 391 2.79 -22.91 -15.91
C GLU A 391 3.97 -22.73 -14.98
N SER A 392 4.97 -21.94 -15.35
CA SER A 392 6.10 -21.61 -14.46
C SER A 392 5.57 -20.97 -13.16
N THR A 393 6.15 -21.37 -12.03
CA THR A 393 5.81 -20.81 -10.71
C THR A 393 5.96 -19.30 -10.70
N LEU A 394 6.98 -18.74 -11.37
CA LEU A 394 7.17 -17.30 -11.50
C LEU A 394 6.12 -16.57 -12.33
N MET A 395 5.26 -17.26 -13.06
CA MET A 395 4.10 -16.66 -13.75
C MET A 395 2.84 -16.68 -12.91
N ARG A 396 2.77 -17.52 -11.88
CA ARG A 396 1.57 -17.75 -11.08
C ARG A 396 1.66 -17.20 -9.66
N GLU A 397 2.81 -17.30 -9.03
CA GLU A 397 3.01 -16.85 -7.65
C GLU A 397 3.62 -15.44 -7.61
N GLU A 398 3.06 -14.57 -6.77
CA GLU A 398 3.60 -13.26 -6.50
C GLU A 398 4.99 -13.37 -5.86
N THR A 399 5.98 -12.80 -6.51
CA THR A 399 7.37 -12.81 -6.03
C THR A 399 7.60 -11.71 -5.00
N PHE A 400 7.10 -10.51 -5.28
CA PHE A 400 7.25 -9.31 -4.45
C PHE A 400 8.72 -8.98 -4.16
N GLY A 401 9.54 -9.02 -5.20
CA GLY A 401 10.98 -8.83 -5.15
C GLY A 401 11.55 -8.44 -6.51
N PRO A 402 12.87 -8.20 -6.64
CA PRO A 402 13.48 -7.71 -7.86
C PRO A 402 13.63 -8.81 -8.92
N VAL A 403 12.55 -9.54 -9.19
CA VAL A 403 12.52 -10.67 -10.12
C VAL A 403 11.37 -10.47 -11.11
N CYS A 404 11.72 -10.27 -12.37
CA CYS A 404 10.77 -10.08 -13.46
C CYS A 404 10.78 -11.29 -14.40
N SER A 405 9.59 -11.77 -14.78
CA SER A 405 9.38 -12.93 -15.64
C SER A 405 9.00 -12.48 -17.05
N PHE A 406 9.68 -13.00 -18.06
CA PHE A 406 9.53 -12.59 -19.45
C PHE A 406 9.07 -13.76 -20.31
N ILE A 407 8.04 -13.51 -21.14
CA ILE A 407 7.51 -14.50 -22.07
C ILE A 407 7.16 -13.84 -23.41
N GLY A 408 7.44 -14.56 -24.50
CA GLY A 408 7.11 -14.11 -25.83
C GLY A 408 5.64 -14.38 -26.19
N TYR A 409 5.06 -13.52 -27.00
CA TYR A 409 3.75 -13.74 -27.62
C TYR A 409 3.85 -13.62 -29.16
N ARG A 410 2.92 -14.23 -29.88
CA ARG A 410 2.84 -14.20 -31.35
C ARG A 410 1.76 -13.24 -31.85
N SER A 411 0.70 -13.04 -31.06
CA SER A 411 -0.31 -12.01 -31.30
C SER A 411 -0.71 -11.33 -30.00
N GLU A 412 -1.13 -10.07 -30.08
CA GLU A 412 -1.54 -9.28 -28.91
C GLU A 412 -2.80 -9.88 -28.26
N GLU A 413 -3.71 -10.50 -29.04
CA GLU A 413 -4.88 -11.19 -28.52
C GLU A 413 -4.49 -12.42 -27.69
N GLU A 414 -3.45 -13.17 -28.10
CA GLU A 414 -2.88 -14.26 -27.30
C GLU A 414 -2.35 -13.71 -25.97
N ALA A 415 -1.55 -12.64 -26.00
CA ALA A 415 -1.00 -12.03 -24.81
C ALA A 415 -2.10 -11.55 -23.87
N LEU A 416 -3.11 -10.86 -24.38
CA LEU A 416 -4.26 -10.39 -23.60
C LEU A 416 -5.01 -11.55 -22.92
N ALA A 417 -5.30 -12.62 -23.66
CA ALA A 417 -5.98 -13.79 -23.10
C ALA A 417 -5.18 -14.42 -21.95
N ARG A 418 -3.85 -14.54 -22.11
CA ARG A 418 -2.92 -15.06 -21.09
C ARG A 418 -2.83 -14.14 -19.87
N MET A 419 -2.79 -12.82 -20.06
CA MET A 419 -2.81 -11.84 -18.96
C MET A 419 -4.08 -11.98 -18.12
N ASN A 420 -5.25 -12.06 -18.79
CA ASN A 420 -6.57 -12.12 -18.15
C ASN A 420 -6.88 -13.48 -17.50
N ALA A 421 -6.17 -14.56 -17.88
CA ALA A 421 -6.31 -15.88 -17.26
C ALA A 421 -5.83 -15.93 -15.79
N SER A 422 -5.11 -14.89 -15.32
CA SER A 422 -4.67 -14.79 -13.93
C SER A 422 -5.86 -14.69 -12.97
N PRO A 423 -5.79 -15.35 -11.79
CA PRO A 423 -6.77 -15.16 -10.72
C PRO A 423 -6.66 -13.78 -10.05
N TYR A 424 -5.63 -13.02 -10.36
CA TYR A 424 -5.37 -11.68 -9.87
C TYR A 424 -5.79 -10.61 -10.88
N GLY A 425 -5.99 -9.39 -10.39
CA GLY A 425 -6.36 -8.25 -11.22
C GLY A 425 -6.17 -6.93 -10.47
N LEU A 426 -4.97 -6.70 -9.87
CA LEU A 426 -4.70 -5.42 -9.21
C LEU A 426 -4.34 -4.36 -10.24
N ALA A 427 -3.27 -4.59 -11.00
CA ALA A 427 -2.70 -3.60 -11.89
C ALA A 427 -2.18 -4.23 -13.19
N ALA A 428 -2.13 -3.43 -14.25
CA ALA A 428 -1.48 -3.79 -15.50
C ALA A 428 -0.99 -2.53 -16.23
N SER A 429 -0.17 -2.72 -17.26
CA SER A 429 0.17 -1.64 -18.21
C SER A 429 0.24 -2.13 -19.65
N VAL A 430 -0.01 -1.19 -20.56
CA VAL A 430 0.16 -1.36 -22.00
C VAL A 430 1.12 -0.29 -22.51
N TRP A 431 2.08 -0.74 -23.31
CA TRP A 431 3.14 0.13 -23.85
C TRP A 431 3.10 0.09 -25.37
N SER A 432 2.93 1.24 -26.02
CA SER A 432 2.80 1.37 -27.48
C SER A 432 2.95 2.82 -27.92
N ASP A 433 3.55 3.06 -29.07
CA ASP A 433 3.56 4.37 -29.73
C ASP A 433 2.21 4.68 -30.39
N ASN A 434 1.37 3.66 -30.61
CA ASN A 434 0.00 3.80 -31.11
C ASN A 434 -1.01 3.91 -29.98
N ILE A 435 -1.34 5.14 -29.58
CA ILE A 435 -2.27 5.39 -28.45
C ILE A 435 -3.66 4.74 -28.65
N ARG A 436 -4.16 4.62 -29.88
CA ARG A 436 -5.47 4.01 -30.14
C ARG A 436 -5.43 2.50 -29.83
N GLN A 437 -4.36 1.84 -30.20
CA GLN A 437 -4.15 0.42 -29.91
C GLN A 437 -3.95 0.20 -28.42
N ALA A 438 -3.13 1.03 -27.76
CA ALA A 438 -2.92 0.98 -26.32
C ALA A 438 -4.23 1.15 -25.53
N LEU A 439 -5.09 2.11 -25.88
CA LEU A 439 -6.39 2.31 -25.26
C LEU A 439 -7.33 1.12 -25.48
N ARG A 440 -7.37 0.54 -26.68
CA ARG A 440 -8.16 -0.69 -26.94
C ARG A 440 -7.78 -1.84 -26.01
N TYR A 441 -6.48 -2.07 -25.81
CA TYR A 441 -6.03 -3.14 -24.90
C TYR A 441 -6.24 -2.77 -23.43
N SER A 442 -6.09 -1.50 -23.06
CA SER A 442 -6.34 -1.08 -21.68
C SER A 442 -7.79 -1.30 -21.23
N GLU A 443 -8.77 -1.16 -22.14
CA GLU A 443 -10.19 -1.46 -21.86
C GLU A 443 -10.46 -2.97 -21.72
N ALA A 444 -9.67 -3.80 -22.39
CA ALA A 444 -9.88 -5.25 -22.42
C ALA A 444 -9.13 -5.99 -21.29
N ILE A 445 -8.18 -5.35 -20.63
CA ILE A 445 -7.43 -5.94 -19.51
C ILE A 445 -8.28 -5.94 -18.23
N GLU A 446 -8.35 -7.09 -17.58
CA GLU A 446 -9.09 -7.29 -16.33
C GLU A 446 -8.25 -6.95 -15.08
N ALA A 447 -7.99 -5.67 -14.89
CA ALA A 447 -7.27 -5.15 -13.72
C ALA A 447 -7.94 -3.88 -13.18
N GLY A 448 -7.78 -3.62 -11.89
CA GLY A 448 -8.40 -2.47 -11.21
C GLY A 448 -7.82 -1.13 -11.66
N ILE A 449 -6.54 -1.11 -12.03
CA ILE A 449 -5.89 0.02 -12.69
C ILE A 449 -5.08 -0.48 -13.89
N VAL A 450 -5.19 0.22 -15.01
CA VAL A 450 -4.38 -0.04 -16.22
C VAL A 450 -3.73 1.26 -16.66
N TRP A 451 -2.41 1.25 -16.71
CA TRP A 451 -1.62 2.37 -17.23
C TRP A 451 -1.31 2.22 -18.72
N VAL A 452 -1.11 3.33 -19.38
CA VAL A 452 -0.66 3.38 -20.76
C VAL A 452 0.63 4.18 -20.82
N ASN A 453 1.72 3.56 -21.31
CA ASN A 453 3.07 4.13 -21.44
C ASN A 453 3.66 4.68 -20.12
N MET A 454 3.25 4.10 -19.01
CA MET A 454 3.75 4.33 -17.66
C MET A 454 3.37 3.16 -16.77
N HIS A 455 3.94 3.09 -15.56
CA HIS A 455 3.55 2.09 -14.56
C HIS A 455 3.85 2.60 -13.15
N THR A 456 3.15 2.07 -12.13
CA THR A 456 3.35 2.32 -10.69
C THR A 456 3.01 3.73 -10.17
N PHE A 457 2.77 4.71 -11.00
CA PHE A 457 2.46 6.07 -10.55
C PHE A 457 0.99 6.16 -10.11
N LEU A 458 0.77 6.68 -8.91
CA LEU A 458 -0.54 6.85 -8.30
C LEU A 458 -0.86 8.33 -8.12
N ASP A 459 -2.10 8.69 -8.44
CA ASP A 459 -2.64 10.02 -8.17
C ASP A 459 -3.82 9.86 -7.21
N PRO A 460 -3.93 10.67 -6.15
CA PRO A 460 -5.00 10.55 -5.17
C PRO A 460 -6.41 10.78 -5.73
N ALA A 461 -6.55 11.38 -6.91
CA ALA A 461 -7.84 11.56 -7.57
C ALA A 461 -8.31 10.32 -8.36
N VAL A 462 -7.42 9.36 -8.60
CA VAL A 462 -7.70 8.15 -9.38
C VAL A 462 -7.98 6.98 -8.44
N PRO A 463 -9.19 6.39 -8.43
CA PRO A 463 -9.49 5.24 -7.57
C PRO A 463 -8.51 4.08 -7.82
N PHE A 464 -8.01 3.49 -6.73
CA PHE A 464 -7.08 2.36 -6.74
C PHE A 464 -7.66 1.16 -6.00
N GLY A 465 -7.51 -0.02 -6.56
CA GLY A 465 -7.94 -1.27 -5.93
C GLY A 465 -8.09 -2.42 -6.90
N GLY A 466 -8.02 -3.63 -6.37
CA GLY A 466 -8.01 -4.86 -7.17
C GLY A 466 -9.38 -5.33 -7.66
N MET A 467 -9.33 -6.14 -8.71
CA MET A 467 -10.40 -7.02 -9.17
C MET A 467 -10.03 -8.47 -8.83
N LYS A 468 -10.94 -9.40 -9.02
CA LYS A 468 -10.72 -10.83 -8.80
C LYS A 468 -10.16 -11.09 -7.37
N GLY A 469 -9.10 -11.90 -7.25
CA GLY A 469 -8.44 -12.20 -5.98
C GLY A 469 -7.57 -11.09 -5.41
N SER A 470 -7.45 -9.92 -6.10
CA SER A 470 -6.57 -8.84 -5.65
C SER A 470 -7.21 -7.82 -4.71
N GLY A 471 -8.51 -7.92 -4.42
CA GLY A 471 -9.09 -7.05 -3.41
C GLY A 471 -10.58 -6.79 -3.50
N ILE A 472 -11.07 -6.00 -2.55
CA ILE A 472 -12.47 -5.56 -2.42
C ILE A 472 -12.47 -4.09 -2.02
N GLY A 473 -13.29 -3.27 -2.68
CA GLY A 473 -13.36 -1.83 -2.47
C GLY A 473 -12.34 -1.06 -3.28
N ARG A 474 -12.28 0.26 -3.03
CA ARG A 474 -11.32 1.15 -3.67
C ARG A 474 -10.76 2.15 -2.66
N GLU A 475 -9.46 2.35 -2.72
CA GLU A 475 -8.80 3.46 -2.04
C GLU A 475 -8.86 4.70 -2.95
N PHE A 476 -8.86 5.89 -2.38
CA PHE A 476 -8.88 7.23 -3.01
C PHE A 476 -9.97 7.49 -4.09
N GLY A 477 -9.73 8.52 -4.95
CA GLY A 477 -10.76 9.07 -5.83
C GLY A 477 -11.94 9.59 -5.00
N SER A 478 -13.16 9.53 -5.55
CA SER A 478 -14.40 9.73 -4.79
C SER A 478 -14.96 8.44 -4.19
N ALA A 479 -14.44 7.29 -4.63
CA ALA A 479 -14.95 5.98 -4.24
C ALA A 479 -14.77 5.68 -2.73
N PHE A 480 -13.73 6.25 -2.09
CA PHE A 480 -13.50 6.07 -0.65
C PHE A 480 -14.70 6.52 0.21
N ILE A 481 -15.53 7.46 -0.26
CA ILE A 481 -16.67 7.99 0.50
C ILE A 481 -17.64 6.86 0.86
N ASP A 482 -17.94 5.96 -0.08
CA ASP A 482 -18.84 4.83 0.15
C ASP A 482 -18.25 3.83 1.14
N ASP A 483 -16.93 3.73 1.16
CA ASP A 483 -16.21 2.81 2.04
C ASP A 483 -16.08 3.31 3.49
N TYR A 484 -16.20 4.61 3.75
CA TYR A 484 -16.04 5.20 5.09
C TYR A 484 -17.31 5.86 5.65
N THR A 485 -18.40 5.84 4.88
CA THR A 485 -19.68 6.42 5.30
C THR A 485 -20.85 5.47 5.11
N GLU A 486 -21.91 5.69 5.89
CA GLU A 486 -23.21 5.03 5.74
C GLU A 486 -24.21 6.00 5.14
N LEU A 487 -24.94 5.55 4.12
CA LEU A 487 -26.01 6.34 3.53
C LEU A 487 -27.31 6.14 4.34
N LYS A 488 -27.81 7.22 4.95
CA LYS A 488 -29.06 7.26 5.69
C LYS A 488 -30.13 8.02 4.92
N SER A 489 -31.26 7.39 4.63
CA SER A 489 -32.42 8.05 4.06
C SER A 489 -33.33 8.61 5.15
N VAL A 490 -33.84 9.82 4.93
CA VAL A 490 -34.81 10.49 5.77
C VAL A 490 -36.02 10.87 4.91
N MET A 491 -37.21 10.47 5.34
CA MET A 491 -38.47 10.81 4.69
C MET A 491 -39.33 11.60 5.67
N VAL A 492 -39.86 12.71 5.20
CA VAL A 492 -40.73 13.61 5.98
C VAL A 492 -42.08 13.72 5.28
N ARG A 493 -43.16 13.55 6.04
CA ARG A 493 -44.52 13.84 5.62
C ARG A 493 -45.00 15.10 6.34
N TYR A 494 -45.63 16.04 5.66
CA TYR A 494 -46.16 17.27 6.20
C TYR A 494 -47.40 17.76 5.42
#